data_a0015244bcee0106e55c5254aeec80c4
#
_entry.id   a0015244bcee0106e55c5254aeec80c4
#
_cell.length_a   1.000
_cell.length_b   1.000
_cell.length_c   1.000
_cell.angle_alpha   90.00
_cell.angle_beta   90.00
_cell.angle_gamma   90.00
#
_symmetry.space_group_name_H-M   'P 1'
#
loop_
_entity.id
_entity.type
_entity.pdbx_description
1 polymer ?
#
loop_
_entity_poly.entity_id
_entity_poly.type
_entity_poly.pdbx_seq_one_letter_code
_entity_poly.pdbx_strand_id
1 'polypeptide(L)'
;PVRSPSYTENAPEATMTIEVGELTPTTARLIHTPDANTVGYYTLIYTRERYEEMLNTARTDPSIAEIYPNPEDYVVYFLRWEGWRWFEREDNIWQELTPGTEYMAVGAPFNVNGFEQGAGRLATAPFTTPQQ
;
A
#
# COMPACT_ATOMS: atom_id res chain seq x y z
N PRO A 1 13.20 26.55 -13.09
CA PRO A 1 13.00 25.10 -13.15
C PRO A 1 11.68 24.75 -13.80
N VAL A 2 11.72 23.71 -14.57
CA VAL A 2 10.50 23.27 -15.26
C VAL A 2 9.74 22.33 -14.31
N ARG A 3 8.47 22.65 -14.11
CA ARG A 3 7.56 21.80 -13.35
C ARG A 3 6.49 21.25 -14.26
N SER A 4 5.97 20.09 -13.91
CA SER A 4 4.77 19.61 -14.55
C SER A 4 3.66 20.64 -14.35
N PRO A 5 2.88 20.98 -15.37
CA PRO A 5 1.76 21.91 -15.21
C PRO A 5 0.76 21.49 -14.14
N SER A 6 0.72 20.20 -13.82
CA SER A 6 -0.19 19.66 -12.81
C SER A 6 0.39 19.66 -11.40
N TYR A 7 1.68 19.99 -11.25
CA TYR A 7 2.30 19.97 -9.91
C TYR A 7 1.75 21.11 -9.02
N THR A 8 1.33 20.76 -7.82
CA THR A 8 0.84 21.71 -6.82
C THR A 8 1.84 21.78 -5.68
N GLU A 9 2.46 22.94 -5.51
CA GLU A 9 3.42 23.16 -4.44
C GLU A 9 2.71 23.12 -3.09
N ASN A 10 3.34 22.49 -2.09
CA ASN A 10 2.78 22.37 -0.73
C ASN A 10 1.43 21.64 -0.68
N ALA A 11 1.18 20.73 -1.61
CA ALA A 11 -0.02 19.92 -1.55
C ALA A 11 0.02 19.07 -0.26
N PRO A 12 -1.11 18.99 0.48
CA PRO A 12 -1.16 18.15 1.70
C PRO A 12 -0.85 16.70 1.40
N GLU A 13 -0.22 16.03 2.35
CA GLU A 13 0.12 14.61 2.21
C GLU A 13 -1.14 13.76 2.08
N ALA A 14 -1.13 12.83 1.15
CA ALA A 14 -2.19 11.85 1.00
C ALA A 14 -2.09 10.81 2.12
N THR A 15 -3.21 10.45 2.72
CA THR A 15 -3.27 9.37 3.69
C THR A 15 -4.48 8.49 3.41
N MET A 16 -4.44 7.26 3.90
CA MET A 16 -5.55 6.34 3.76
C MET A 16 -5.55 5.37 4.92
N THR A 17 -6.69 4.74 5.15
CA THR A 17 -6.80 3.66 6.12
C THR A 17 -7.26 2.38 5.43
N ILE A 18 -6.85 1.25 5.97
CA ILE A 18 -7.31 -0.06 5.54
C ILE A 18 -7.90 -0.74 6.76
N GLU A 19 -9.17 -1.12 6.66
CA GLU A 19 -9.87 -1.79 7.74
C GLU A 19 -10.13 -3.22 7.33
N VAL A 20 -9.85 -4.17 8.23
CA VAL A 20 -10.08 -5.59 7.98
C VAL A 20 -11.45 -5.96 8.54
N GLY A 21 -12.33 -6.44 7.68
CA GLY A 21 -13.66 -6.91 8.06
C GLY A 21 -13.69 -8.42 8.25
N GLU A 22 -14.72 -9.07 7.76
CA GLU A 22 -14.92 -10.50 7.95
C GLU A 22 -13.85 -11.32 7.23
N LEU A 23 -13.36 -12.35 7.91
CA LEU A 23 -12.35 -13.27 7.38
C LEU A 23 -12.95 -14.66 7.24
N THR A 24 -12.61 -15.33 6.15
CA THR A 24 -12.83 -16.77 6.00
C THR A 24 -11.48 -17.42 5.71
N PRO A 25 -11.39 -18.74 5.69
CA PRO A 25 -10.11 -19.37 5.38
C PRO A 25 -9.48 -18.93 4.06
N THR A 26 -10.28 -18.50 3.08
CA THR A 26 -9.77 -18.15 1.76
C THR A 26 -10.13 -16.75 1.31
N THR A 27 -10.79 -15.95 2.15
CA THR A 27 -11.20 -14.59 1.77
C THR A 27 -11.00 -13.60 2.91
N ALA A 28 -10.88 -12.31 2.54
CA ALA A 28 -10.81 -11.22 3.51
C ALA A 28 -11.57 -10.04 2.96
N ARG A 29 -12.43 -9.46 3.77
CA ARG A 29 -13.08 -8.20 3.42
C ARG A 29 -12.17 -7.06 3.84
N LEU A 30 -11.80 -6.21 2.89
CA LEU A 30 -10.96 -5.04 3.18
C LEU A 30 -11.70 -3.77 2.78
N ILE A 31 -11.64 -2.77 3.64
CA ILE A 31 -12.26 -1.48 3.40
C ILE A 31 -11.13 -0.45 3.32
N HIS A 32 -10.95 0.12 2.13
CA HIS A 32 -9.92 1.12 1.86
C HIS A 32 -10.58 2.48 1.84
N THR A 33 -10.11 3.39 2.70
CA THR A 33 -10.70 4.72 2.79
C THR A 33 -9.61 5.77 2.59
N PRO A 34 -9.56 6.40 1.40
CA PRO A 34 -8.65 7.53 1.17
C PRO A 34 -9.16 8.77 1.89
N ASP A 35 -8.25 9.64 2.31
CA ASP A 35 -8.64 10.90 2.92
C ASP A 35 -8.96 11.94 1.84
N ALA A 36 -9.32 13.16 2.26
CA ALA A 36 -9.72 14.21 1.34
C ALA A 36 -8.57 14.70 0.45
N ASN A 37 -7.32 14.44 0.84
CA ASN A 37 -6.14 14.87 0.08
C ASN A 37 -5.66 13.81 -0.90
N THR A 38 -6.25 12.62 -0.86
CA THR A 38 -5.85 11.50 -1.69
C THR A 38 -6.70 11.47 -2.95
N VAL A 39 -6.06 11.52 -4.11
CA VAL A 39 -6.77 11.43 -5.40
C VAL A 39 -6.76 10.03 -5.98
N GLY A 40 -5.93 9.15 -5.44
CA GLY A 40 -5.88 7.74 -5.83
C GLY A 40 -4.93 6.99 -4.94
N TYR A 41 -4.93 5.67 -5.07
CA TYR A 41 -4.03 4.82 -4.30
C TYR A 41 -3.82 3.48 -4.99
N TYR A 42 -2.68 2.85 -4.68
CA TYR A 42 -2.41 1.48 -5.09
C TYR A 42 -2.53 0.58 -3.87
N THR A 43 -3.06 -0.62 -4.04
CA THR A 43 -3.27 -1.54 -2.93
C THR A 43 -3.04 -2.98 -3.35
N LEU A 44 -2.65 -3.82 -2.38
CA LEU A 44 -2.41 -5.23 -2.60
C LEU A 44 -2.39 -5.93 -1.24
N ILE A 45 -2.44 -7.25 -1.26
CA ILE A 45 -2.22 -8.07 -0.08
C ILE A 45 -0.96 -8.89 -0.34
N TYR A 46 0.03 -8.76 0.55
CA TYR A 46 1.21 -9.61 0.55
C TYR A 46 1.08 -10.63 1.68
N THR A 47 1.72 -11.79 1.55
CA THR A 47 1.93 -12.62 2.73
C THR A 47 2.83 -11.85 3.68
N ARG A 48 2.70 -12.11 4.98
CA ARG A 48 3.56 -11.48 5.98
C ARG A 48 5.02 -11.77 5.67
N GLU A 49 5.33 -12.99 5.25
CA GLU A 49 6.69 -13.40 4.89
C GLU A 49 7.24 -12.55 3.75
N ARG A 50 6.47 -12.36 2.67
CA ARG A 50 6.92 -11.55 1.53
C ARG A 50 7.11 -10.10 1.93
N TYR A 51 6.19 -9.55 2.71
CA TYR A 51 6.28 -8.17 3.18
C TYR A 51 7.54 -7.95 4.01
N GLU A 52 7.81 -8.83 4.99
CA GLU A 52 9.00 -8.74 5.82
C GLU A 52 10.29 -8.89 4.99
N GLU A 53 10.26 -9.75 4.00
CA GLU A 53 11.39 -9.95 3.09
C GLU A 53 11.72 -8.69 2.31
N MET A 54 10.69 -7.98 1.82
CA MET A 54 10.90 -6.71 1.11
C MET A 54 11.50 -5.65 2.03
N LEU A 55 10.99 -5.53 3.26
CA LEU A 55 11.53 -4.59 4.22
C LEU A 55 12.98 -4.92 4.56
N ASN A 56 13.28 -6.21 4.76
CA ASN A 56 14.62 -6.63 5.09
C ASN A 56 15.61 -6.37 3.95
N THR A 57 15.19 -6.61 2.72
CA THR A 57 16.01 -6.31 1.55
C THR A 57 16.34 -4.82 1.48
N ALA A 58 15.35 -3.96 1.73
CA ALA A 58 15.56 -2.52 1.72
C ALA A 58 16.51 -2.06 2.83
N ARG A 59 16.54 -2.78 3.96
CA ARG A 59 17.44 -2.44 5.08
C ARG A 59 18.86 -2.92 4.88
N THR A 60 19.04 -4.06 4.23
CA THR A 60 20.34 -4.75 4.20
C THR A 60 21.10 -4.61 2.89
N ASP A 61 20.41 -4.30 1.79
CA ASP A 61 21.08 -4.06 0.50
C ASP A 61 21.50 -2.59 0.43
N PRO A 62 22.81 -2.30 0.43
CA PRO A 62 23.27 -0.90 0.47
C PRO A 62 22.76 -0.05 -0.69
N SER A 63 22.63 -0.62 -1.88
CA SER A 63 22.18 0.16 -3.04
C SER A 63 20.70 0.52 -2.93
N ILE A 64 19.91 -0.35 -2.33
CA ILE A 64 18.49 -0.08 -2.13
C ILE A 64 18.29 0.85 -0.96
N ALA A 65 19.02 0.65 0.13
CA ALA A 65 18.93 1.49 1.33
C ALA A 65 19.30 2.95 1.01
N GLU A 66 20.20 3.16 0.06
CA GLU A 66 20.57 4.50 -0.36
C GLU A 66 19.41 5.22 -1.05
N ILE A 67 18.65 4.50 -1.88
CA ILE A 67 17.51 5.07 -2.59
C ILE A 67 16.28 5.19 -1.67
N TYR A 68 16.09 4.20 -0.81
CA TYR A 68 14.93 4.11 0.08
C TYR A 68 15.36 4.04 1.54
N PRO A 69 15.79 5.17 2.14
CA PRO A 69 16.19 5.18 3.56
C PRO A 69 15.09 4.71 4.50
N ASN A 70 13.82 4.96 4.15
CA ASN A 70 12.68 4.39 4.84
C ASN A 70 12.29 3.10 4.08
N PRO A 71 12.48 1.91 4.69
CA PRO A 71 12.20 0.64 3.99
C PRO A 71 10.79 0.51 3.44
N GLU A 72 9.81 1.14 4.08
CA GLU A 72 8.43 1.09 3.58
C GLU A 72 8.28 1.75 2.21
N ASP A 73 9.12 2.72 1.89
CA ASP A 73 9.06 3.36 0.58
C ASP A 73 9.44 2.40 -0.55
N TYR A 74 10.20 1.37 -0.23
CA TYR A 74 10.52 0.31 -1.19
C TYR A 74 9.26 -0.49 -1.53
N VAL A 75 8.41 -0.74 -0.54
CA VAL A 75 7.12 -1.40 -0.76
C VAL A 75 6.20 -0.50 -1.60
N VAL A 76 6.18 0.80 -1.29
CA VAL A 76 5.40 1.77 -2.05
C VAL A 76 5.78 1.71 -3.54
N TYR A 77 7.09 1.66 -3.81
CA TYR A 77 7.57 1.57 -5.19
C TYR A 77 6.99 0.35 -5.92
N PHE A 78 7.01 -0.82 -5.27
CA PHE A 78 6.50 -2.04 -5.89
C PHE A 78 4.98 -1.99 -6.13
N LEU A 79 4.24 -1.32 -5.27
CA LEU A 79 2.80 -1.25 -5.42
C LEU A 79 2.37 -0.61 -6.73
N ARG A 80 3.17 0.31 -7.26
CA ARG A 80 2.89 0.92 -8.55
C ARG A 80 2.81 -0.12 -9.67
N TRP A 81 3.63 -1.16 -9.57
CA TRP A 81 3.74 -2.18 -10.61
C TRP A 81 2.89 -3.40 -10.35
N GLU A 82 2.70 -3.73 -9.08
CA GLU A 82 2.04 -4.98 -8.68
C GLU A 82 0.62 -4.76 -8.16
N GLY A 83 0.31 -3.55 -7.68
CA GLY A 83 -0.96 -3.30 -7.01
C GLY A 83 -2.09 -2.91 -7.94
N TRP A 84 -3.29 -2.89 -7.38
CA TRP A 84 -4.48 -2.40 -8.03
C TRP A 84 -4.62 -0.91 -7.75
N ARG A 85 -5.01 -0.13 -8.76
CA ARG A 85 -5.21 1.31 -8.60
C ARG A 85 -6.69 1.62 -8.45
N TRP A 86 -7.01 2.36 -7.38
CA TRP A 86 -8.36 2.79 -7.08
C TRP A 86 -8.36 4.30 -6.82
N PHE A 87 -9.54 4.91 -6.88
CA PHE A 87 -9.67 6.37 -6.73
C PHE A 87 -10.60 6.77 -5.60
N GLU A 88 -11.44 5.86 -5.12
CA GLU A 88 -12.47 6.15 -4.12
C GLU A 88 -12.44 5.09 -3.04
N ARG A 89 -13.26 5.25 -2.02
CA ARG A 89 -13.42 4.23 -0.99
C ARG A 89 -13.82 2.91 -1.65
N GLU A 90 -13.14 1.84 -1.29
CA GLU A 90 -13.41 0.50 -1.81
C GLU A 90 -13.66 -0.46 -0.66
N ASP A 91 -14.76 -1.17 -0.73
CA ASP A 91 -15.14 -2.17 0.25
C ASP A 91 -15.32 -3.47 -0.53
N ASN A 92 -14.31 -4.33 -0.51
CA ASN A 92 -14.28 -5.51 -1.36
C ASN A 92 -13.85 -6.75 -0.60
N ILE A 93 -14.31 -7.90 -1.10
CA ILE A 93 -13.88 -9.20 -0.60
C ILE A 93 -12.76 -9.71 -1.51
N TRP A 94 -11.58 -9.87 -0.92
CA TRP A 94 -10.41 -10.42 -1.62
C TRP A 94 -10.46 -11.94 -1.49
N GLN A 95 -10.23 -12.62 -2.60
CA GLN A 95 -10.40 -14.07 -2.71
C GLN A 95 -9.06 -14.78 -2.93
N GLU A 96 -9.12 -16.11 -2.95
CA GLU A 96 -7.97 -16.96 -3.26
C GLU A 96 -6.83 -16.83 -2.27
N LEU A 97 -7.16 -16.54 -1.02
CA LEU A 97 -6.17 -16.55 0.06
C LEU A 97 -5.98 -17.98 0.57
N THR A 98 -4.87 -18.19 1.27
CA THR A 98 -4.54 -19.49 1.84
C THR A 98 -5.01 -19.55 3.30
N PRO A 99 -5.64 -20.65 3.74
CA PRO A 99 -6.06 -20.79 5.14
C PRO A 99 -4.89 -20.72 6.12
N GLY A 100 -5.14 -20.23 7.33
CA GLY A 100 -4.17 -20.23 8.41
C GLY A 100 -2.90 -19.46 8.11
N THR A 101 -2.98 -18.41 7.31
CA THR A 101 -1.80 -17.70 6.81
C THR A 101 -1.83 -16.24 7.27
N GLU A 102 -0.66 -15.73 7.65
CA GLU A 102 -0.51 -14.32 8.02
C GLU A 102 -0.30 -13.48 6.77
N TYR A 103 -1.06 -12.41 6.67
CA TYR A 103 -1.02 -11.47 5.55
C TYR A 103 -0.81 -10.04 6.01
N MET A 104 -0.34 -9.20 5.10
CA MET A 104 -0.24 -7.78 5.30
C MET A 104 -0.92 -7.08 4.12
N ALA A 105 -2.06 -6.44 4.39
CA ALA A 105 -2.69 -5.59 3.39
C ALA A 105 -1.93 -4.26 3.38
N VAL A 106 -1.64 -3.75 2.20
CA VAL A 106 -0.87 -2.51 2.05
C VAL A 106 -1.55 -1.57 1.07
N GLY A 107 -1.33 -0.27 1.26
CA GLY A 107 -1.86 0.73 0.36
C GLY A 107 -0.93 1.93 0.28
N ALA A 108 -0.79 2.48 -0.92
CA ALA A 108 0.06 3.64 -1.16
C ALA A 108 -0.79 4.76 -1.76
N PRO A 109 -1.21 5.74 -0.94
CA PRO A 109 -2.03 6.85 -1.43
C PRO A 109 -1.16 7.91 -2.11
N PHE A 110 -1.75 8.66 -3.03
CA PHE A 110 -1.04 9.80 -3.64
C PHE A 110 -1.99 11.00 -3.77
N ASN A 111 -1.40 12.19 -3.68
CA ASN A 111 -2.14 13.44 -3.75
C ASN A 111 -2.23 13.95 -5.19
N VAL A 112 -2.67 15.20 -5.36
CA VAL A 112 -2.87 15.81 -6.69
C VAL A 112 -1.63 15.84 -7.57
N ASN A 113 -0.45 15.64 -6.98
CA ASN A 113 0.81 15.61 -7.72
C ASN A 113 1.11 14.24 -8.34
N GLY A 114 0.21 13.27 -8.16
CA GLY A 114 0.37 11.95 -8.71
C GLY A 114 1.27 11.06 -7.88
N PHE A 115 1.43 9.82 -8.30
CA PHE A 115 2.21 8.85 -7.52
C PHE A 115 3.69 9.22 -7.43
N GLU A 116 4.28 9.67 -8.52
CA GLU A 116 5.72 9.96 -8.56
C GLU A 116 6.15 11.06 -7.59
N GLN A 117 5.31 12.08 -7.44
CA GLN A 117 5.67 13.27 -6.68
C GLN A 117 4.77 13.50 -5.48
N GLY A 118 3.70 12.73 -5.35
CA GLY A 118 2.70 12.94 -4.33
C GLY A 118 2.35 11.73 -3.49
N ALA A 119 3.18 10.68 -3.53
CA ALA A 119 2.92 9.48 -2.73
C ALA A 119 3.08 9.79 -1.24
N GLY A 120 2.11 9.36 -0.46
CA GLY A 120 2.16 9.46 1.00
C GLY A 120 2.73 8.21 1.63
N ARG A 121 2.54 8.09 2.94
CA ARG A 121 3.04 6.93 3.68
C ARG A 121 2.27 5.66 3.34
N LEU A 122 2.99 4.54 3.40
CA LEU A 122 2.36 3.24 3.25
C LEU A 122 1.37 3.00 4.38
N ALA A 123 0.14 2.65 4.01
CA ALA A 123 -0.86 2.19 4.97
C ALA A 123 -0.75 0.67 5.06
N THR A 124 -0.87 0.12 6.26
CA THR A 124 -0.76 -1.33 6.49
C THR A 124 -1.86 -1.82 7.39
N ALA A 125 -2.29 -3.07 7.17
CA ALA A 125 -3.27 -3.73 8.03
C ALA A 125 -2.97 -5.22 8.06
N PRO A 126 -2.45 -5.74 9.17
CA PRO A 126 -2.16 -7.17 9.28
C PRO A 126 -3.44 -7.97 9.55
N PHE A 127 -3.48 -9.19 9.05
CA PHE A 127 -4.55 -10.11 9.39
C PHE A 127 -4.08 -11.55 9.16
N THR A 128 -4.77 -12.49 9.80
CA THR A 128 -4.48 -13.91 9.65
C THR A 128 -5.79 -14.60 9.28
N THR A 129 -5.76 -15.37 8.18
CA THR A 129 -6.94 -16.15 7.80
C THR A 129 -7.15 -17.29 8.77
N PRO A 130 -8.41 -17.63 9.08
CA PRO A 130 -8.67 -18.79 9.94
C PRO A 130 -8.25 -20.09 9.27
N GLN A 131 -8.05 -21.11 10.09
CA GLN A 131 -7.80 -22.45 9.60
C GLN A 131 -9.06 -23.03 8.98
N GLN A 132 -8.89 -23.92 8.07
CA GLN A 132 -9.99 -24.58 7.39
C GLN A 132 -10.56 -25.74 8.21
#